data_d47ee6900e51bf40a8e3f5900ee3b980
#
_entry.id   d47ee6900e51bf40a8e3f5900ee3b980
#
_cell.length_a   1.000
_cell.length_b   1.000
_cell.length_c   1.000
_cell.angle_alpha   90.00
_cell.angle_beta   90.00
_cell.angle_gamma   90.00
#
_symmetry.space_group_name_H-M   'P 1'
#
loop_
_entity.id
_entity.type
_entity.pdbx_description
1 polymer ?
#
loop_
_entity_poly.entity_id
_entity_poly.type
_entity_poly.pdbx_seq_one_letter_code
_entity_poly.pdbx_strand_id
1 'polypeptide(L)'
;MLLGCIADDFTGATDLANNLVRAGMRVVQTIGVPGEHPGEHPGAEVDPAQVDAVVVALKSRTAPVAEAVAQSLAACRWLRARGARQVYFKVCSTFDSTPAGNIGPVAEALRAELGAGIALVTPAFPETGRTVYKGHLFVGDVLLSDSPMRHHPLTPMTDANLVRVLQAQLATTRCGLVERRTVAQGAAAVRARLAALQAEGVAFAVADAVDDADLHVLAEAGRDAALAVAGSGLAIGIPAQHGLAPSAQAAQLPPASGARAVVSGSCSAATNAQVADFIARGGAAYAVDPLRLAAGHDVAAEALAWALPRLGPQPVLVYATAAPEAVRAVQAQLGAQRAGELVERALAQVVQGLVRAGVGQLVVAGGETSGACVQALGVAALRIGPQIDPGVPWCHAASPLRAHGLHLALKSGNFGGTAFFTRAFEVLA
;
A
#
# COMPACT_ATOMS: atom_id res chain seq x y z
N MET A 1 -9.75 -16.05 11.45
CA MET A 1 -9.49 -14.78 10.73
C MET A 1 -10.79 -14.01 10.59
N LEU A 2 -10.81 -12.72 10.93
CA LEU A 2 -12.02 -11.88 10.90
C LEU A 2 -12.18 -11.18 9.54
N LEU A 3 -11.07 -10.62 9.02
CA LEU A 3 -11.05 -9.79 7.83
C LEU A 3 -10.05 -10.33 6.79
N GLY A 4 -10.49 -10.46 5.55
CA GLY A 4 -9.63 -10.71 4.40
C GLY A 4 -9.55 -9.46 3.53
N CYS A 5 -8.32 -8.99 3.23
CA CYS A 5 -8.12 -7.79 2.43
C CYS A 5 -7.41 -8.12 1.11
N ILE A 6 -7.82 -7.47 0.04
CA ILE A 6 -7.22 -7.56 -1.29
C ILE A 6 -6.77 -6.15 -1.66
N ALA A 7 -5.49 -5.92 -1.81
CA ALA A 7 -4.96 -4.61 -2.14
C ALA A 7 -4.43 -4.57 -3.57
N ASP A 8 -4.73 -3.50 -4.30
CA ASP A 8 -4.38 -3.32 -5.70
C ASP A 8 -2.90 -2.96 -5.91
N ASP A 9 -2.16 -2.61 -4.82
CA ASP A 9 -0.71 -2.37 -4.85
C ASP A 9 -0.03 -2.70 -3.51
N PHE A 10 1.30 -2.90 -3.54
CA PHE A 10 2.08 -3.34 -2.37
C PHE A 10 2.14 -2.31 -1.25
N THR A 11 2.38 -1.04 -1.57
CA THR A 11 2.50 0.00 -0.54
C THR A 11 1.15 0.35 0.06
N GLY A 12 0.08 0.31 -0.75
CA GLY A 12 -1.28 0.44 -0.26
C GLY A 12 -1.71 -0.72 0.63
N ALA A 13 -1.24 -1.94 0.36
CA ALA A 13 -1.43 -3.09 1.25
C ALA A 13 -0.81 -2.84 2.63
N THR A 14 0.43 -2.34 2.66
CA THR A 14 1.14 -2.04 3.90
C THR A 14 0.49 -0.88 4.67
N ASP A 15 0.00 0.15 3.97
CA ASP A 15 -0.74 1.26 4.55
C ASP A 15 -2.06 0.79 5.21
N LEU A 16 -2.84 -0.05 4.52
CA LEU A 16 -4.04 -0.68 5.08
C LEU A 16 -3.71 -1.52 6.32
N ALA A 17 -2.71 -2.40 6.19
CA ALA A 17 -2.29 -3.29 7.27
C ALA A 17 -1.81 -2.51 8.51
N ASN A 18 -1.10 -1.39 8.31
CA ASN A 18 -0.69 -0.49 9.37
C ASN A 18 -1.89 0.08 10.15
N ASN A 19 -2.93 0.55 9.46
CA ASN A 19 -4.12 1.09 10.12
C ASN A 19 -4.88 0.02 10.92
N LEU A 20 -4.98 -1.21 10.39
CA LEU A 20 -5.58 -2.33 11.13
C LEU A 20 -4.77 -2.68 12.39
N VAL A 21 -3.43 -2.67 12.33
CA VAL A 21 -2.55 -2.94 13.48
C VAL A 21 -2.66 -1.82 14.52
N ARG A 22 -2.63 -0.56 14.10
CA ARG A 22 -2.82 0.60 15.00
C ARG A 22 -4.15 0.52 15.75
N ALA A 23 -5.18 0.00 15.10
CA ALA A 23 -6.51 -0.16 15.69
C ALA A 23 -6.69 -1.49 16.44
N GLY A 24 -5.65 -2.35 16.54
CA GLY A 24 -5.58 -3.51 17.44
C GLY A 24 -5.65 -4.89 16.79
N MET A 25 -5.67 -5.01 15.46
CA MET A 25 -5.61 -6.31 14.77
C MET A 25 -4.18 -6.80 14.60
N ARG A 26 -3.97 -8.11 14.74
CA ARG A 26 -2.73 -8.81 14.32
C ARG A 26 -2.85 -9.05 12.81
N VAL A 27 -1.94 -8.51 12.02
CA VAL A 27 -2.04 -8.51 10.57
C VAL A 27 -0.82 -9.15 9.93
N VAL A 28 -1.06 -10.00 8.93
CA VAL A 28 -0.04 -10.49 8.00
C VAL A 28 -0.42 -10.02 6.60
N GLN A 29 0.55 -9.49 5.88
CA GLN A 29 0.45 -9.16 4.45
C GLN A 29 1.16 -10.25 3.65
N THR A 30 0.52 -10.82 2.64
CA THR A 30 1.14 -11.73 1.67
C THR A 30 1.51 -10.97 0.40
N ILE A 31 2.51 -11.45 -0.30
CA ILE A 31 2.96 -10.92 -1.59
C ILE A 31 2.36 -11.82 -2.69
N GLY A 32 1.34 -11.31 -3.36
CA GLY A 32 0.53 -12.14 -4.26
C GLY A 32 -0.40 -13.11 -3.53
N VAL A 33 -1.08 -13.95 -4.29
CA VAL A 33 -1.94 -15.02 -3.76
C VAL A 33 -1.07 -16.22 -3.43
N PRO A 34 -1.01 -16.66 -2.15
CA PRO A 34 -0.16 -17.78 -1.78
C PRO A 34 -0.53 -19.09 -2.50
N GLY A 35 0.48 -19.77 -3.04
CA GLY A 35 0.33 -21.06 -3.75
C GLY A 35 0.03 -20.92 -5.25
N GLU A 36 -0.05 -19.72 -5.83
CA GLU A 36 -0.27 -19.55 -7.26
C GLU A 36 1.01 -19.54 -8.11
N HIS A 37 2.17 -19.37 -7.50
CA HIS A 37 3.44 -19.34 -8.23
C HIS A 37 4.32 -20.57 -7.95
N PRO A 38 4.83 -21.26 -9.00
CA PRO A 38 5.80 -22.34 -8.84
C PRO A 38 7.09 -21.80 -8.19
N GLY A 39 7.48 -22.39 -7.06
CA GLY A 39 8.71 -22.02 -6.34
C GLY A 39 8.49 -21.05 -5.16
N GLU A 40 7.26 -20.77 -4.78
CA GLU A 40 6.99 -20.04 -3.53
C GLU A 40 7.54 -20.82 -2.33
N HIS A 41 8.34 -20.10 -1.53
CA HIS A 41 8.92 -20.67 -0.32
C HIS A 41 7.83 -21.04 0.69
N PRO A 42 7.97 -22.17 1.43
CA PRO A 42 6.99 -22.63 2.42
C PRO A 42 6.74 -21.64 3.60
N GLY A 43 7.38 -20.47 3.59
CA GLY A 43 7.22 -19.44 4.62
C GLY A 43 5.92 -18.60 4.55
N ALA A 44 5.06 -18.83 3.56
CA ALA A 44 3.75 -18.14 3.45
C ALA A 44 2.60 -18.91 4.16
N GLU A 45 2.89 -19.87 5.02
CA GLU A 45 1.85 -20.47 5.87
C GLU A 45 1.35 -19.43 6.87
N VAL A 46 0.25 -18.80 6.51
CA VAL A 46 -0.50 -17.93 7.42
C VAL A 46 -1.41 -18.83 8.27
N ASP A 47 -1.10 -18.98 9.55
CA ASP A 47 -1.98 -19.64 10.49
C ASP A 47 -3.19 -18.72 10.81
N PRO A 48 -4.42 -19.08 10.35
CA PRO A 48 -5.60 -18.24 10.58
C PRO A 48 -5.96 -18.04 12.05
N ALA A 49 -5.44 -18.88 12.95
CA ALA A 49 -5.68 -18.76 14.40
C ALA A 49 -4.80 -17.68 15.04
N GLN A 50 -3.67 -17.35 14.43
CA GLN A 50 -2.71 -16.38 14.98
C GLN A 50 -2.90 -14.97 14.43
N VAL A 51 -3.78 -14.76 13.44
CA VAL A 51 -4.03 -13.48 12.80
C VAL A 51 -5.50 -13.10 12.81
N ASP A 52 -5.77 -11.81 12.95
CA ASP A 52 -7.12 -11.26 12.89
C ASP A 52 -7.48 -10.86 11.47
N ALA A 53 -6.49 -10.38 10.70
CA ALA A 53 -6.64 -10.02 9.30
C ALA A 53 -5.45 -10.48 8.44
N VAL A 54 -5.73 -10.78 7.16
CA VAL A 54 -4.71 -11.01 6.13
C VAL A 54 -4.93 -10.04 4.98
N VAL A 55 -3.85 -9.41 4.53
CA VAL A 55 -3.83 -8.51 3.37
C VAL A 55 -3.08 -9.18 2.23
N VAL A 56 -3.76 -9.54 1.16
CA VAL A 56 -3.14 -10.03 -0.08
C VAL A 56 -2.75 -8.83 -0.92
N ALA A 57 -1.45 -8.60 -1.05
CA ALA A 57 -0.91 -7.49 -1.86
C ALA A 57 -0.74 -7.93 -3.31
N LEU A 58 -1.54 -7.35 -4.19
CA LEU A 58 -1.46 -7.57 -5.63
C LEU A 58 -0.73 -6.40 -6.32
N LYS A 59 -0.42 -6.56 -7.59
CA LYS A 59 0.05 -5.50 -8.49
C LYS A 59 -0.97 -5.31 -9.62
N SER A 60 -2.23 -5.12 -9.25
CA SER A 60 -3.36 -5.16 -10.18
C SER A 60 -3.91 -3.79 -10.58
N ARG A 61 -3.46 -2.69 -9.96
CA ARG A 61 -4.00 -1.33 -10.21
C ARG A 61 -3.97 -0.92 -11.67
N THR A 62 -2.86 -1.22 -12.36
CA THR A 62 -2.61 -0.86 -13.76
C THR A 62 -2.45 -2.09 -14.67
N ALA A 63 -2.73 -3.28 -14.16
CA ALA A 63 -2.74 -4.51 -14.95
C ALA A 63 -3.92 -4.54 -15.95
N PRO A 64 -3.87 -5.38 -16.98
CA PRO A 64 -5.05 -5.64 -17.82
C PRO A 64 -6.26 -6.04 -16.96
N VAL A 65 -7.46 -5.53 -17.29
CA VAL A 65 -8.68 -5.73 -16.48
C VAL A 65 -8.94 -7.20 -16.18
N ALA A 66 -8.84 -8.07 -17.19
CA ALA A 66 -9.07 -9.51 -17.02
C ALA A 66 -8.10 -10.15 -15.99
N GLU A 67 -6.85 -9.73 -16.00
CA GLU A 67 -5.84 -10.19 -15.05
C GLU A 67 -6.11 -9.67 -13.64
N ALA A 68 -6.41 -8.36 -13.51
CA ALA A 68 -6.77 -7.75 -12.22
C ALA A 68 -7.98 -8.43 -11.58
N VAL A 69 -9.01 -8.75 -12.37
CA VAL A 69 -10.20 -9.49 -11.91
C VAL A 69 -9.82 -10.91 -11.50
N ALA A 70 -9.07 -11.65 -12.34
CA ALA A 70 -8.70 -13.03 -12.06
C ALA A 70 -7.87 -13.15 -10.76
N GLN A 71 -6.84 -12.31 -10.59
CA GLN A 71 -6.01 -12.29 -9.38
C GLN A 71 -6.84 -11.92 -8.13
N SER A 72 -7.73 -10.92 -8.24
CA SER A 72 -8.57 -10.52 -7.12
C SER A 72 -9.58 -11.59 -6.71
N LEU A 73 -10.16 -12.31 -7.66
CA LEU A 73 -11.05 -13.45 -7.38
C LEU A 73 -10.28 -14.61 -6.74
N ALA A 74 -9.08 -14.93 -7.22
CA ALA A 74 -8.22 -15.95 -6.62
C ALA A 74 -7.88 -15.60 -5.17
N ALA A 75 -7.49 -14.34 -4.91
CA ALA A 75 -7.25 -13.83 -3.55
C ALA A 75 -8.51 -13.93 -2.67
N CYS A 76 -9.68 -13.56 -3.20
CA CYS A 76 -10.94 -13.66 -2.48
C CYS A 76 -11.25 -15.10 -2.06
N ARG A 77 -11.14 -16.05 -2.98
CA ARG A 77 -11.38 -17.48 -2.72
C ARG A 77 -10.39 -18.02 -1.70
N TRP A 78 -9.11 -17.67 -1.83
CA TRP A 78 -8.07 -18.08 -0.88
C TRP A 78 -8.36 -17.57 0.54
N LEU A 79 -8.76 -16.30 0.68
CA LEU A 79 -9.13 -15.69 1.96
C LEU A 79 -10.38 -16.34 2.57
N ARG A 80 -11.42 -16.56 1.75
CA ARG A 80 -12.68 -17.19 2.17
C ARG A 80 -12.46 -18.63 2.63
N ALA A 81 -11.66 -19.40 1.91
CA ALA A 81 -11.29 -20.76 2.29
C ALA A 81 -10.58 -20.85 3.66
N ARG A 82 -9.95 -19.75 4.09
CA ARG A 82 -9.30 -19.61 5.42
C ARG A 82 -10.18 -18.94 6.47
N GLY A 83 -11.47 -18.77 6.20
CA GLY A 83 -12.46 -18.32 7.15
C GLY A 83 -12.61 -16.80 7.27
N ALA A 84 -12.14 -16.01 6.30
CA ALA A 84 -12.44 -14.59 6.27
C ALA A 84 -13.96 -14.35 6.22
N ARG A 85 -14.48 -13.59 7.17
CA ARG A 85 -15.91 -13.30 7.27
C ARG A 85 -16.34 -12.14 6.38
N GLN A 86 -15.49 -11.13 6.29
CA GLN A 86 -15.65 -9.92 5.47
C GLN A 86 -14.46 -9.78 4.51
N VAL A 87 -14.70 -9.27 3.31
CA VAL A 87 -13.67 -8.94 2.34
C VAL A 87 -13.57 -7.42 2.18
N TYR A 88 -12.35 -6.93 2.20
CA TYR A 88 -12.01 -5.53 1.99
C TYR A 88 -11.20 -5.39 0.71
N PHE A 89 -11.75 -4.75 -0.31
CA PHE A 89 -10.99 -4.38 -1.49
C PHE A 89 -10.35 -3.02 -1.30
N LYS A 90 -9.03 -3.01 -1.11
CA LYS A 90 -8.23 -1.82 -0.89
C LYS A 90 -7.85 -1.16 -2.20
N VAL A 91 -8.28 0.08 -2.34
CA VAL A 91 -7.95 0.96 -3.47
C VAL A 91 -7.16 2.18 -3.02
N CYS A 92 -6.59 2.96 -3.95
CA CYS A 92 -5.84 4.16 -3.61
C CYS A 92 -6.71 5.22 -2.91
N SER A 93 -6.12 5.96 -1.95
CA SER A 93 -6.80 7.08 -1.28
C SER A 93 -7.08 8.27 -2.22
N THR A 94 -6.42 8.34 -3.37
CA THR A 94 -6.69 9.27 -4.46
C THR A 94 -7.55 8.65 -5.57
N PHE A 95 -8.09 7.46 -5.33
CA PHE A 95 -8.98 6.73 -6.25
C PHE A 95 -8.39 6.57 -7.65
N ASP A 96 -7.09 6.31 -7.73
CA ASP A 96 -6.28 6.27 -8.95
C ASP A 96 -6.85 5.30 -9.98
N SER A 97 -7.71 5.81 -10.86
CA SER A 97 -8.38 5.01 -11.89
C SER A 97 -8.90 5.91 -12.99
N THR A 98 -8.93 5.38 -14.20
CA THR A 98 -9.56 6.02 -15.38
C THR A 98 -10.89 5.35 -15.69
N PRO A 99 -11.68 5.82 -16.67
CA PRO A 99 -12.88 5.10 -17.12
C PRO A 99 -12.60 3.65 -17.57
N ALA A 100 -11.36 3.35 -17.98
CA ALA A 100 -10.90 1.99 -18.30
C ALA A 100 -10.15 1.32 -17.12
N GLY A 101 -10.29 1.87 -15.90
CA GLY A 101 -9.55 1.39 -14.72
C GLY A 101 -10.18 0.17 -14.07
N ASN A 102 -9.47 -0.36 -13.07
CA ASN A 102 -9.76 -1.68 -12.50
C ASN A 102 -10.66 -1.67 -11.26
N ILE A 103 -10.95 -0.48 -10.66
CA ILE A 103 -11.74 -0.44 -9.41
C ILE A 103 -13.14 -1.00 -9.64
N GLY A 104 -13.86 -0.51 -10.65
CA GLY A 104 -15.22 -0.96 -10.97
C GLY A 104 -15.30 -2.43 -11.33
N PRO A 105 -14.57 -2.92 -12.35
CA PRO A 105 -14.61 -4.32 -12.77
C PRO A 105 -14.25 -5.31 -11.66
N VAL A 106 -13.22 -5.02 -10.86
CA VAL A 106 -12.83 -5.87 -9.72
C VAL A 106 -13.89 -5.85 -8.63
N ALA A 107 -14.44 -4.66 -8.31
CA ALA A 107 -15.49 -4.55 -7.30
C ALA A 107 -16.77 -5.29 -7.72
N GLU A 108 -17.20 -5.21 -9.00
CA GLU A 108 -18.34 -5.98 -9.53
C GLU A 108 -18.08 -7.50 -9.43
N ALA A 109 -16.89 -7.96 -9.81
CA ALA A 109 -16.52 -9.36 -9.75
C ALA A 109 -16.51 -9.89 -8.30
N LEU A 110 -15.89 -9.15 -7.38
CA LEU A 110 -15.86 -9.50 -5.95
C LEU A 110 -17.25 -9.49 -5.32
N ARG A 111 -18.08 -8.50 -5.66
CA ARG A 111 -19.47 -8.43 -5.21
C ARG A 111 -20.27 -9.66 -5.64
N ALA A 112 -20.13 -10.08 -6.91
CA ALA A 112 -20.79 -11.25 -7.46
C ALA A 112 -20.28 -12.54 -6.80
N GLU A 113 -18.96 -12.73 -6.65
CA GLU A 113 -18.35 -13.90 -6.01
C GLU A 113 -18.80 -14.07 -4.56
N LEU A 114 -18.98 -12.97 -3.83
CA LEU A 114 -19.39 -12.96 -2.43
C LEU A 114 -20.92 -13.03 -2.25
N GLY A 115 -21.71 -12.93 -3.32
CA GLY A 115 -23.15 -12.76 -3.22
C GLY A 115 -23.55 -11.52 -2.41
N ALA A 116 -22.69 -10.48 -2.44
CA ALA A 116 -22.88 -9.30 -1.62
C ALA A 116 -24.05 -8.44 -2.13
N GLY A 117 -24.75 -7.80 -1.22
CA GLY A 117 -25.77 -6.79 -1.49
C GLY A 117 -25.14 -5.49 -2.02
N ILE A 118 -25.48 -4.35 -1.39
CA ILE A 118 -24.83 -3.07 -1.67
C ILE A 118 -23.45 -3.03 -0.97
N ALA A 119 -22.43 -2.55 -1.67
CA ALA A 119 -21.09 -2.33 -1.10
C ALA A 119 -20.84 -0.84 -0.85
N LEU A 120 -20.30 -0.51 0.33
CA LEU A 120 -19.85 0.83 0.67
C LEU A 120 -18.53 1.10 -0.02
N VAL A 121 -18.38 2.32 -0.60
CA VAL A 121 -17.16 2.77 -1.29
C VAL A 121 -16.69 4.08 -0.67
N THR A 122 -15.46 4.14 -0.15
CA THR A 122 -14.86 5.40 0.28
C THR A 122 -13.33 5.36 0.25
N PRO A 123 -12.65 6.21 -0.53
CA PRO A 123 -11.20 6.35 -0.47
C PRO A 123 -10.74 7.28 0.65
N ALA A 124 -11.65 7.88 1.44
CA ALA A 124 -11.31 8.89 2.43
C ALA A 124 -10.25 8.42 3.42
N PHE A 125 -9.29 9.30 3.70
CA PHE A 125 -8.27 9.15 4.71
C PHE A 125 -7.88 10.53 5.24
N PRO A 126 -8.68 11.09 6.18
CA PRO A 126 -8.51 12.46 6.67
C PRO A 126 -7.14 12.73 7.27
N GLU A 127 -6.55 11.78 8.02
CA GLU A 127 -5.20 11.89 8.60
C GLU A 127 -4.14 12.25 7.53
N THR A 128 -4.35 11.85 6.27
CA THR A 128 -3.45 12.15 5.14
C THR A 128 -4.01 13.23 4.21
N GLY A 129 -5.04 13.98 4.65
CA GLY A 129 -5.65 15.05 3.89
C GLY A 129 -6.52 14.59 2.72
N ARG A 130 -7.05 13.36 2.74
CA ARG A 130 -8.01 12.87 1.72
C ARG A 130 -9.38 12.83 2.35
N THR A 131 -10.26 13.75 1.93
CA THR A 131 -11.63 13.84 2.42
C THR A 131 -12.63 13.75 1.27
N VAL A 132 -13.82 13.21 1.55
CA VAL A 132 -14.90 13.12 0.56
C VAL A 132 -16.10 13.91 1.08
N TYR A 133 -16.57 14.85 0.28
CA TYR A 133 -17.75 15.64 0.57
C TYR A 133 -18.62 15.82 -0.67
N LYS A 134 -19.92 15.53 -0.55
CA LYS A 134 -20.87 15.53 -1.68
C LYS A 134 -20.41 14.64 -2.83
N GLY A 135 -19.77 13.53 -2.51
CA GLY A 135 -19.20 12.60 -3.48
C GLY A 135 -17.94 13.12 -4.19
N HIS A 136 -17.40 14.25 -3.80
CA HIS A 136 -16.17 14.82 -4.37
C HIS A 136 -14.99 14.58 -3.43
N LEU A 137 -13.90 14.07 -4.00
CA LEU A 137 -12.64 13.83 -3.30
C LEU A 137 -11.78 15.10 -3.29
N PHE A 138 -11.32 15.46 -2.11
CA PHE A 138 -10.34 16.53 -1.89
C PHE A 138 -8.98 15.93 -1.54
N VAL A 139 -7.92 16.62 -1.96
CA VAL A 139 -6.51 16.36 -1.57
C VAL A 139 -6.01 17.64 -0.90
N GLY A 140 -5.90 17.61 0.42
CA GLY A 140 -5.73 18.85 1.18
C GLY A 140 -6.91 19.79 0.95
N ASP A 141 -6.62 21.01 0.55
CA ASP A 141 -7.61 22.09 0.39
C ASP A 141 -8.16 22.21 -1.04
N VAL A 142 -7.78 21.32 -1.97
CA VAL A 142 -8.19 21.39 -3.37
C VAL A 142 -8.93 20.12 -3.80
N LEU A 143 -9.78 20.25 -4.83
CA LEU A 143 -10.38 19.08 -5.46
C LEU A 143 -9.30 18.17 -6.06
N LEU A 144 -9.56 16.87 -6.06
CA LEU A 144 -8.66 15.89 -6.71
C LEU A 144 -8.29 16.30 -8.13
N SER A 145 -9.27 16.79 -8.90
CA SER A 145 -9.10 17.26 -10.28
C SER A 145 -8.24 18.52 -10.41
N ASP A 146 -8.01 19.26 -9.33
CA ASP A 146 -7.19 20.47 -9.28
C ASP A 146 -5.84 20.23 -8.59
N SER A 147 -5.66 19.03 -8.06
CA SER A 147 -4.41 18.57 -7.43
C SER A 147 -3.39 18.10 -8.49
N PRO A 148 -2.11 17.87 -8.11
CA PRO A 148 -1.12 17.27 -9.00
C PRO A 148 -1.52 15.91 -9.60
N MET A 149 -2.49 15.21 -8.99
CA MET A 149 -3.02 13.94 -9.50
C MET A 149 -3.74 14.08 -10.86
N ARG A 150 -4.17 15.30 -11.22
CA ARG A 150 -4.69 15.59 -12.56
C ARG A 150 -3.72 15.20 -13.69
N HIS A 151 -2.42 15.30 -13.40
CA HIS A 151 -1.34 15.03 -14.35
C HIS A 151 -0.59 13.72 -14.05
N HIS A 152 -1.23 12.81 -13.28
CA HIS A 152 -0.62 11.53 -13.00
C HIS A 152 -0.38 10.75 -14.31
N PRO A 153 0.85 10.22 -14.55
CA PRO A 153 1.22 9.66 -15.86
C PRO A 153 0.42 8.43 -16.28
N LEU A 154 -0.02 7.61 -15.33
CA LEU A 154 -0.75 6.37 -15.60
C LEU A 154 -2.26 6.50 -15.36
N THR A 155 -2.65 7.23 -14.33
CA THR A 155 -4.03 7.37 -13.88
C THR A 155 -4.35 8.85 -13.63
N PRO A 156 -4.47 9.70 -14.70
CA PRO A 156 -4.78 11.11 -14.55
C PRO A 156 -6.18 11.29 -13.96
N MET A 157 -6.28 11.93 -12.80
CA MET A 157 -7.53 12.13 -12.06
C MET A 157 -8.11 13.51 -12.44
N THR A 158 -8.88 13.56 -13.54
CA THR A 158 -9.43 14.78 -14.09
C THR A 158 -10.86 15.08 -13.60
N ASP A 159 -11.49 14.16 -12.86
CA ASP A 159 -12.81 14.32 -12.24
C ASP A 159 -12.73 13.97 -10.75
N ALA A 160 -13.12 14.90 -9.89
CA ALA A 160 -13.16 14.68 -8.44
C ALA A 160 -14.45 13.98 -7.97
N ASN A 161 -15.50 13.89 -8.81
CA ASN A 161 -16.76 13.24 -8.43
C ASN A 161 -16.67 11.73 -8.51
N LEU A 162 -16.50 11.07 -7.37
CA LEU A 162 -16.29 9.63 -7.28
C LEU A 162 -17.47 8.78 -7.76
N VAL A 163 -18.70 9.30 -7.66
CA VAL A 163 -19.89 8.60 -8.17
C VAL A 163 -19.80 8.48 -9.69
N ARG A 164 -19.41 9.55 -10.40
CA ARG A 164 -19.21 9.52 -11.84
C ARG A 164 -18.02 8.66 -12.25
N VAL A 165 -16.90 8.83 -11.55
CA VAL A 165 -15.67 8.07 -11.83
C VAL A 165 -15.92 6.58 -11.67
N LEU A 166 -16.57 6.14 -10.59
CA LEU A 166 -16.89 4.73 -10.40
C LEU A 166 -17.94 4.25 -11.42
N GLN A 167 -19.01 5.02 -11.63
CA GLN A 167 -20.07 4.62 -12.57
C GLN A 167 -19.54 4.40 -13.99
N ALA A 168 -18.53 5.17 -14.41
CA ALA A 168 -17.92 5.00 -15.73
C ALA A 168 -17.19 3.66 -15.92
N GLN A 169 -16.83 2.98 -14.83
CA GLN A 169 -16.15 1.69 -14.83
C GLN A 169 -17.11 0.50 -14.60
N LEU A 170 -18.34 0.76 -14.13
CA LEU A 170 -19.31 -0.29 -13.84
C LEU A 170 -20.02 -0.71 -15.13
N ALA A 171 -20.02 -2.02 -15.42
CA ALA A 171 -20.62 -2.54 -16.66
C ALA A 171 -22.14 -2.72 -16.55
N THR A 172 -22.64 -3.21 -15.42
CA THR A 172 -24.04 -3.64 -15.26
C THR A 172 -24.71 -3.06 -14.02
N THR A 173 -23.95 -2.47 -13.11
CA THR A 173 -24.44 -2.03 -11.80
C THR A 173 -24.48 -0.51 -11.69
N ARG A 174 -25.19 -0.01 -10.69
CA ARG A 174 -25.34 1.44 -10.44
C ARG A 174 -24.59 1.87 -9.20
N CYS A 175 -24.06 3.10 -9.28
CA CYS A 175 -23.41 3.78 -8.16
C CYS A 175 -24.33 4.88 -7.58
N GLY A 176 -24.39 4.98 -6.26
CA GLY A 176 -25.12 6.02 -5.54
C GLY A 176 -24.26 6.75 -4.50
N LEU A 177 -24.86 7.61 -3.69
CA LEU A 177 -24.19 8.44 -2.70
C LEU A 177 -24.84 8.32 -1.32
N VAL A 178 -24.00 8.16 -0.28
CA VAL A 178 -24.32 8.41 1.12
C VAL A 178 -23.65 9.72 1.52
N GLU A 179 -24.44 10.78 1.63
CA GLU A 179 -23.96 12.11 1.94
C GLU A 179 -23.49 12.26 3.39
N ARG A 180 -22.54 13.17 3.64
CA ARG A 180 -22.03 13.48 4.98
C ARG A 180 -23.13 13.80 6.00
N ARG A 181 -24.20 14.46 5.58
CA ARG A 181 -25.36 14.73 6.47
C ARG A 181 -26.02 13.44 7.00
N THR A 182 -25.98 12.34 6.24
CA THR A 182 -26.48 11.04 6.68
C THR A 182 -25.46 10.37 7.60
N VAL A 183 -24.16 10.45 7.28
CA VAL A 183 -23.07 9.93 8.11
C VAL A 183 -23.08 10.59 9.48
N ALA A 184 -23.29 11.91 9.55
CA ALA A 184 -23.40 12.67 10.80
C ALA A 184 -24.56 12.25 11.72
N GLN A 185 -25.54 11.52 11.20
CA GLN A 185 -26.65 10.96 11.99
C GLN A 185 -26.33 9.58 12.58
N GLY A 186 -25.14 9.04 12.28
CA GLY A 186 -24.66 7.77 12.82
C GLY A 186 -24.96 6.56 11.95
N ALA A 187 -24.42 5.42 12.38
CA ALA A 187 -24.41 4.18 11.61
C ALA A 187 -25.80 3.65 11.25
N ALA A 188 -26.79 3.84 12.10
CA ALA A 188 -28.17 3.43 11.81
C ALA A 188 -28.75 4.18 10.59
N ALA A 189 -28.51 5.49 10.50
CA ALA A 189 -28.95 6.30 9.37
C ALA A 189 -28.21 5.90 8.07
N VAL A 190 -26.92 5.60 8.15
CA VAL A 190 -26.15 5.09 7.02
C VAL A 190 -26.71 3.75 6.54
N ARG A 191 -26.98 2.80 7.46
CA ARG A 191 -27.61 1.50 7.10
C ARG A 191 -28.96 1.66 6.42
N ALA A 192 -29.82 2.56 6.96
CA ALA A 192 -31.11 2.84 6.36
C ALA A 192 -30.97 3.42 4.93
N ARG A 193 -30.01 4.33 4.72
CA ARG A 193 -29.75 4.90 3.38
C ARG A 193 -29.20 3.84 2.42
N LEU A 194 -28.29 2.97 2.87
CA LEU A 194 -27.78 1.86 2.06
C LEU A 194 -28.92 0.92 1.64
N ALA A 195 -29.82 0.58 2.58
CA ALA A 195 -30.99 -0.25 2.25
C ALA A 195 -31.92 0.39 1.22
N ALA A 196 -32.17 1.71 1.34
CA ALA A 196 -32.96 2.46 0.38
C ALA A 196 -32.31 2.46 -1.03
N LEU A 197 -31.00 2.74 -1.10
CA LEU A 197 -30.23 2.70 -2.35
C LEU A 197 -30.25 1.29 -2.97
N GLN A 198 -30.12 0.25 -2.16
CA GLN A 198 -30.21 -1.14 -2.65
C GLN A 198 -31.60 -1.45 -3.22
N ALA A 199 -32.66 -0.97 -2.61
CA ALA A 199 -34.03 -1.13 -3.12
C ALA A 199 -34.24 -0.36 -4.43
N GLU A 200 -33.49 0.75 -4.65
CA GLU A 200 -33.44 1.49 -5.91
C GLU A 200 -32.57 0.79 -6.99
N GLY A 201 -31.99 -0.39 -6.72
CA GLY A 201 -31.13 -1.13 -7.64
C GLY A 201 -29.68 -0.63 -7.69
N VAL A 202 -29.23 0.10 -6.68
CA VAL A 202 -27.83 0.56 -6.55
C VAL A 202 -27.00 -0.57 -5.90
N ALA A 203 -25.84 -0.85 -6.48
CA ALA A 203 -24.92 -1.90 -6.01
C ALA A 203 -23.70 -1.36 -5.24
N PHE A 204 -23.31 -0.12 -5.52
CA PHE A 204 -22.17 0.55 -4.89
C PHE A 204 -22.60 1.92 -4.38
N ALA A 205 -22.27 2.23 -3.13
CA ALA A 205 -22.58 3.52 -2.53
C ALA A 205 -21.29 4.24 -2.11
N VAL A 206 -20.90 5.28 -2.85
CA VAL A 206 -19.86 6.21 -2.40
C VAL A 206 -20.33 6.87 -1.12
N ALA A 207 -19.49 6.91 -0.09
CA ALA A 207 -19.80 7.53 1.18
C ALA A 207 -18.84 8.68 1.48
N ASP A 208 -19.41 9.81 1.87
CA ASP A 208 -18.67 10.96 2.34
C ASP A 208 -18.00 10.66 3.69
N ALA A 209 -16.78 11.17 3.89
CA ALA A 209 -16.10 11.23 5.18
C ALA A 209 -15.11 12.39 5.15
N VAL A 210 -15.16 13.25 6.18
CA VAL A 210 -14.31 14.44 6.32
C VAL A 210 -13.41 14.39 7.54
N ASP A 211 -13.70 13.50 8.48
CA ASP A 211 -12.90 13.24 9.68
C ASP A 211 -12.89 11.76 10.04
N ASP A 212 -12.07 11.37 11.02
CA ASP A 212 -11.94 9.98 11.45
C ASP A 212 -13.19 9.46 12.13
N ALA A 213 -13.99 10.33 12.77
CA ALA A 213 -15.26 9.95 13.38
C ALA A 213 -16.25 9.45 12.32
N ASP A 214 -16.26 10.06 11.13
CA ASP A 214 -17.06 9.59 10.01
C ASP A 214 -16.64 8.18 9.57
N LEU A 215 -15.33 7.89 9.56
CA LEU A 215 -14.81 6.55 9.19
C LEU A 215 -15.25 5.48 10.22
N HIS A 216 -15.27 5.81 11.50
CA HIS A 216 -15.81 4.90 12.52
C HIS A 216 -17.31 4.62 12.33
N VAL A 217 -18.10 5.65 12.01
CA VAL A 217 -19.53 5.51 11.69
C VAL A 217 -19.74 4.62 10.47
N LEU A 218 -18.95 4.81 9.41
CA LEU A 218 -19.03 4.01 8.20
C LEU A 218 -18.62 2.56 8.42
N ALA A 219 -17.56 2.32 9.20
CA ALA A 219 -17.13 0.98 9.58
C ALA A 219 -18.21 0.24 10.39
N GLU A 220 -18.84 0.92 11.35
CA GLU A 220 -19.97 0.39 12.12
C GLU A 220 -21.17 0.09 11.20
N ALA A 221 -21.48 0.98 10.28
CA ALA A 221 -22.58 0.76 9.33
C ALA A 221 -22.35 -0.46 8.44
N GLY A 222 -21.10 -0.69 8.03
CA GLY A 222 -20.68 -1.77 7.15
C GLY A 222 -20.25 -3.07 7.86
N ARG A 223 -20.42 -3.19 9.18
CA ARG A 223 -19.92 -4.34 9.98
C ARG A 223 -20.36 -5.71 9.48
N ASP A 224 -21.58 -5.81 8.98
CA ASP A 224 -22.17 -7.06 8.50
C ASP A 224 -22.12 -7.20 6.97
N ALA A 225 -21.51 -6.21 6.28
CA ALA A 225 -21.38 -6.25 4.82
C ALA A 225 -20.29 -7.26 4.40
N ALA A 226 -20.59 -8.07 3.38
CA ALA A 226 -19.63 -9.04 2.86
C ALA A 226 -18.45 -8.38 2.13
N LEU A 227 -18.64 -7.17 1.56
CA LEU A 227 -17.65 -6.43 0.80
C LEU A 227 -17.63 -4.96 1.20
N ALA A 228 -16.43 -4.43 1.45
CA ALA A 228 -16.12 -3.01 1.47
C ALA A 228 -15.09 -2.68 0.39
N VAL A 229 -15.24 -1.52 -0.30
CA VAL A 229 -14.28 -1.02 -1.28
C VAL A 229 -13.76 0.32 -0.79
N ALA A 230 -12.52 0.37 -0.30
CA ALA A 230 -12.09 1.61 0.35
C ALA A 230 -10.58 1.87 0.27
N GLY A 231 -10.18 3.10 0.57
CA GLY A 231 -8.81 3.44 0.94
C GLY A 231 -8.43 2.82 2.29
N SER A 232 -7.23 3.10 2.77
CA SER A 232 -6.76 2.58 4.07
C SER A 232 -7.43 3.25 5.29
N GLY A 233 -8.03 4.43 5.11
CA GLY A 233 -8.66 5.18 6.20
C GLY A 233 -9.80 4.42 6.88
N LEU A 234 -10.71 3.80 6.13
CA LEU A 234 -11.85 3.06 6.71
C LEU A 234 -11.42 1.95 7.68
N ALA A 235 -10.21 1.41 7.50
CA ALA A 235 -9.67 0.33 8.33
C ALA A 235 -9.54 0.71 9.82
N ILE A 236 -9.38 2.01 10.16
CA ILE A 236 -9.25 2.44 11.55
C ILE A 236 -10.48 2.11 12.40
N GLY A 237 -11.66 2.06 11.79
CA GLY A 237 -12.93 1.76 12.48
C GLY A 237 -13.29 0.28 12.53
N ILE A 238 -12.65 -0.57 11.73
CA ILE A 238 -13.06 -1.99 11.60
C ILE A 238 -12.74 -2.82 12.84
N PRO A 239 -11.54 -2.75 13.47
CA PRO A 239 -11.22 -3.60 14.62
C PRO A 239 -12.21 -3.44 15.79
N ALA A 240 -12.70 -2.23 16.04
CA ALA A 240 -13.69 -1.97 17.08
C ALA A 240 -15.00 -2.73 16.87
N GLN A 241 -15.38 -3.03 15.62
CA GLN A 241 -16.58 -3.81 15.28
C GLN A 241 -16.44 -5.29 15.66
N HIS A 242 -15.23 -5.73 15.95
CA HIS A 242 -14.90 -7.08 16.43
C HIS A 242 -14.50 -7.09 17.91
N GLY A 243 -14.73 -6.00 18.65
CA GLY A 243 -14.38 -5.88 20.06
C GLY A 243 -12.87 -5.72 20.32
N LEU A 244 -12.09 -5.38 19.30
CA LEU A 244 -10.66 -5.11 19.42
C LEU A 244 -10.41 -3.62 19.68
N ALA A 245 -9.38 -3.33 20.48
CA ALA A 245 -8.90 -1.98 20.78
C ALA A 245 -7.42 -1.85 20.49
N PRO A 246 -6.91 -0.62 20.28
CA PRO A 246 -5.47 -0.39 20.09
C PRO A 246 -4.62 -1.10 21.15
N SER A 247 -3.62 -1.86 20.70
CA SER A 247 -2.77 -2.68 21.57
C SER A 247 -1.34 -2.74 21.04
N ALA A 248 -0.37 -2.50 21.91
CA ALA A 248 1.04 -2.68 21.58
C ALA A 248 1.39 -4.13 21.16
N GLN A 249 0.62 -5.12 21.63
CA GLN A 249 0.82 -6.53 21.26
C GLN A 249 0.51 -6.78 19.78
N ALA A 250 -0.44 -6.06 19.19
CA ALA A 250 -0.78 -6.18 17.77
C ALA A 250 0.41 -5.81 16.87
N ALA A 251 1.20 -4.82 17.28
CA ALA A 251 2.37 -4.31 16.56
C ALA A 251 3.69 -5.00 16.95
N GLN A 252 3.67 -6.01 17.83
CA GLN A 252 4.90 -6.64 18.34
C GLN A 252 5.60 -7.43 17.24
N LEU A 253 6.88 -7.11 17.03
CA LEU A 253 7.80 -7.83 16.13
C LEU A 253 8.88 -8.56 16.94
N PRO A 254 9.58 -9.54 16.35
CA PRO A 254 10.80 -10.09 16.92
C PRO A 254 11.85 -8.99 17.15
N PRO A 255 12.81 -9.17 18.06
CA PRO A 255 13.90 -8.21 18.29
C PRO A 255 14.68 -7.91 17.01
N ALA A 256 14.90 -6.63 16.73
CA ALA A 256 15.66 -6.20 15.56
C ALA A 256 17.16 -6.48 15.72
N SER A 257 17.81 -6.93 14.67
CA SER A 257 19.23 -7.26 14.69
C SER A 257 19.88 -7.00 13.31
N GLY A 258 21.23 -6.91 13.29
CA GLY A 258 22.00 -6.72 12.08
C GLY A 258 22.21 -5.25 11.71
N ALA A 259 22.98 -5.02 10.65
CA ALA A 259 23.28 -3.69 10.14
C ALA A 259 22.03 -3.02 9.53
N ARG A 260 22.12 -1.69 9.38
CA ARG A 260 21.03 -0.83 8.88
C ARG A 260 21.33 -0.32 7.49
N ALA A 261 20.31 -0.30 6.62
CA ALA A 261 20.43 0.26 5.28
C ALA A 261 19.14 0.93 4.80
N VAL A 262 19.28 1.88 3.91
CA VAL A 262 18.20 2.53 3.17
C VAL A 262 18.47 2.33 1.67
N VAL A 263 17.46 1.91 0.92
CA VAL A 263 17.51 1.83 -0.54
C VAL A 263 16.37 2.66 -1.11
N SER A 264 16.67 3.57 -2.04
CA SER A 264 15.69 4.53 -2.56
C SER A 264 15.72 4.62 -4.09
N GLY A 265 14.58 4.29 -4.70
CA GLY A 265 14.35 4.47 -6.15
C GLY A 265 13.28 5.52 -6.47
N SER A 266 12.55 6.03 -5.46
CA SER A 266 11.52 7.05 -5.65
C SER A 266 12.12 8.41 -5.96
N CYS A 267 11.54 9.10 -6.95
CA CYS A 267 11.89 10.47 -7.32
C CYS A 267 10.84 11.51 -6.92
N SER A 268 9.93 11.17 -5.97
CA SER A 268 8.95 12.11 -5.43
C SER A 268 9.63 13.27 -4.69
N ALA A 269 8.94 14.41 -4.56
CA ALA A 269 9.45 15.56 -3.82
C ALA A 269 9.78 15.21 -2.36
N ALA A 270 8.93 14.45 -1.69
CA ALA A 270 9.15 13.99 -0.32
C ALA A 270 10.41 13.13 -0.21
N THR A 271 10.61 12.15 -1.11
CA THR A 271 11.80 11.30 -1.08
C THR A 271 13.08 12.08 -1.41
N ASN A 272 13.05 13.03 -2.36
CA ASN A 272 14.17 13.92 -2.62
C ASN A 272 14.58 14.71 -1.37
N ALA A 273 13.60 15.26 -0.62
CA ALA A 273 13.86 15.94 0.64
C ALA A 273 14.47 15.02 1.71
N GLN A 274 14.02 13.78 1.79
CA GLN A 274 14.54 12.77 2.73
C GLN A 274 15.98 12.36 2.42
N VAL A 275 16.32 12.17 1.13
CA VAL A 275 17.70 11.92 0.69
C VAL A 275 18.59 13.11 1.02
N ALA A 276 18.13 14.33 0.74
CA ALA A 276 18.89 15.55 1.04
C ALA A 276 19.13 15.74 2.55
N ASP A 277 18.11 15.52 3.40
CA ASP A 277 18.24 15.57 4.87
C ASP A 277 19.23 14.53 5.39
N PHE A 278 19.13 13.29 4.89
CA PHE A 278 20.03 12.21 5.29
C PHE A 278 21.51 12.56 4.99
N ILE A 279 21.79 13.08 3.79
CA ILE A 279 23.14 13.51 3.38
C ILE A 279 23.60 14.74 4.19
N ALA A 280 22.72 15.73 4.39
CA ALA A 280 23.05 16.94 5.16
C ALA A 280 23.40 16.65 6.63
N ARG A 281 22.85 15.55 7.20
CA ARG A 281 23.20 15.05 8.54
C ARG A 281 24.48 14.23 8.57
N GLY A 282 25.21 14.11 7.46
CA GLY A 282 26.45 13.34 7.37
C GLY A 282 26.25 11.84 7.15
N GLY A 283 25.06 11.40 6.78
CA GLY A 283 24.77 10.01 6.42
C GLY A 283 25.55 9.57 5.18
N ALA A 284 26.13 8.36 5.24
CA ALA A 284 26.88 7.78 4.12
C ALA A 284 25.91 7.42 2.98
N ALA A 285 26.08 7.99 1.80
CA ALA A 285 25.18 7.83 0.68
C ALA A 285 25.92 7.54 -0.64
N TYR A 286 25.37 6.64 -1.47
CA TYR A 286 25.87 6.29 -2.80
C TYR A 286 24.77 6.48 -3.85
N ALA A 287 25.03 7.30 -4.87
CA ALA A 287 24.11 7.53 -5.97
C ALA A 287 24.30 6.49 -7.09
N VAL A 288 23.23 5.84 -7.48
CA VAL A 288 23.16 4.92 -8.64
C VAL A 288 22.86 5.75 -9.89
N ASP A 289 23.74 5.67 -10.90
CA ASP A 289 23.57 6.39 -12.16
C ASP A 289 22.89 5.47 -13.22
N PRO A 290 21.66 5.81 -13.64
CA PRO A 290 20.93 5.00 -14.63
C PRO A 290 21.59 4.97 -16.02
N LEU A 291 22.36 6.01 -16.42
CA LEU A 291 23.06 6.05 -17.70
C LEU A 291 24.25 5.10 -17.71
N ARG A 292 24.96 4.98 -16.60
CA ARG A 292 26.03 3.99 -16.43
C ARG A 292 25.49 2.56 -16.48
N LEU A 293 24.31 2.31 -15.84
CA LEU A 293 23.61 1.02 -15.95
C LEU A 293 23.28 0.69 -17.42
N ALA A 294 22.75 1.68 -18.15
CA ALA A 294 22.41 1.50 -19.57
C ALA A 294 23.65 1.27 -20.46
N ALA A 295 24.80 1.82 -20.07
CA ALA A 295 26.08 1.60 -20.73
C ALA A 295 26.73 0.22 -20.39
N GLY A 296 26.08 -0.59 -19.52
CA GLY A 296 26.56 -1.93 -19.16
C GLY A 296 27.56 -1.98 -18.01
N HIS A 297 27.74 -0.88 -17.26
CA HIS A 297 28.54 -0.91 -16.03
C HIS A 297 27.81 -1.66 -14.91
N ASP A 298 28.55 -2.42 -14.10
CA ASP A 298 28.01 -3.11 -12.93
C ASP A 298 27.94 -2.16 -11.73
N VAL A 299 27.06 -1.15 -11.82
CA VAL A 299 26.88 -0.15 -10.76
C VAL A 299 26.36 -0.79 -9.47
N ALA A 300 25.65 -1.93 -9.54
CA ALA A 300 25.21 -2.65 -8.35
C ALA A 300 26.39 -3.23 -7.57
N ALA A 301 27.36 -3.86 -8.25
CA ALA A 301 28.58 -4.34 -7.58
C ALA A 301 29.42 -3.19 -7.01
N GLU A 302 29.51 -2.07 -7.73
CA GLU A 302 30.21 -0.86 -7.22
C GLU A 302 29.54 -0.31 -5.96
N ALA A 303 28.20 -0.19 -5.97
CA ALA A 303 27.42 0.26 -4.80
C ALA A 303 27.62 -0.68 -3.59
N LEU A 304 27.66 -2.00 -3.83
CA LEU A 304 27.95 -2.98 -2.79
C LEU A 304 29.40 -2.86 -2.27
N ALA A 305 30.38 -2.79 -3.14
CA ALA A 305 31.77 -2.60 -2.75
C ALA A 305 31.98 -1.34 -1.88
N TRP A 306 31.22 -0.27 -2.21
CA TRP A 306 31.22 0.96 -1.41
C TRP A 306 30.49 0.79 -0.08
N ALA A 307 29.34 0.09 -0.04
CA ALA A 307 28.48 -0.01 1.15
C ALA A 307 29.04 -0.98 2.19
N LEU A 308 29.57 -2.14 1.76
CA LEU A 308 29.97 -3.25 2.67
C LEU A 308 30.92 -2.83 3.80
N PRO A 309 32.02 -2.07 3.56
CA PRO A 309 32.91 -1.64 4.64
C PRO A 309 32.29 -0.58 5.58
N ARG A 310 31.11 -0.07 5.26
CA ARG A 310 30.37 0.96 6.03
C ARG A 310 29.20 0.41 6.80
N LEU A 311 28.89 -0.89 6.66
CA LEU A 311 27.78 -1.52 7.36
C LEU A 311 28.00 -1.51 8.88
N GLY A 312 26.96 -1.11 9.63
CA GLY A 312 27.02 -1.03 11.07
C GLY A 312 25.70 -0.53 11.69
N PRO A 313 25.78 0.05 12.90
CA PRO A 313 24.62 0.62 13.58
C PRO A 313 24.10 1.90 12.91
N GLN A 314 24.94 2.62 12.18
CA GLN A 314 24.49 3.76 11.35
C GLN A 314 24.05 3.26 9.98
N PRO A 315 22.90 3.74 9.46
CA PRO A 315 22.41 3.30 8.16
C PRO A 315 23.30 3.84 7.01
N VAL A 316 23.48 3.01 5.98
CA VAL A 316 24.00 3.45 4.68
C VAL A 316 22.83 3.67 3.72
N LEU A 317 22.93 4.65 2.83
CA LEU A 317 21.92 4.94 1.79
C LEU A 317 22.48 4.61 0.41
N VAL A 318 21.77 3.76 -0.35
CA VAL A 318 22.00 3.59 -1.80
C VAL A 318 20.75 4.09 -2.52
N TYR A 319 20.90 5.04 -3.45
CA TYR A 319 19.75 5.70 -4.05
C TYR A 319 19.92 6.00 -5.53
N ALA A 320 18.79 5.90 -6.27
CA ALA A 320 18.62 6.43 -7.63
C ALA A 320 17.66 7.62 -7.65
N THR A 321 17.27 8.13 -6.48
CA THR A 321 16.44 9.32 -6.31
C THR A 321 17.09 10.52 -6.96
N ALA A 322 16.34 11.21 -7.81
CA ALA A 322 16.84 12.36 -8.54
C ALA A 322 15.76 13.44 -8.71
N ALA A 323 16.19 14.67 -8.98
CA ALA A 323 15.29 15.77 -9.29
C ALA A 323 14.52 15.51 -10.60
N PRO A 324 13.30 16.06 -10.76
CA PRO A 324 12.45 15.80 -11.93
C PRO A 324 13.13 16.09 -13.28
N GLU A 325 14.00 17.10 -13.34
CA GLU A 325 14.75 17.46 -14.55
C GLU A 325 15.72 16.35 -14.96
N ALA A 326 16.46 15.79 -14.01
CA ALA A 326 17.39 14.69 -14.23
C ALA A 326 16.65 13.42 -14.65
N VAL A 327 15.51 13.14 -14.03
CA VAL A 327 14.65 12.00 -14.41
C VAL A 327 14.18 12.15 -15.86
N ARG A 328 13.67 13.32 -16.25
CA ARG A 328 13.24 13.59 -17.64
C ARG A 328 14.39 13.43 -18.64
N ALA A 329 15.59 13.90 -18.30
CA ALA A 329 16.77 13.77 -19.16
C ALA A 329 17.16 12.30 -19.41
N VAL A 330 17.12 11.47 -18.36
CA VAL A 330 17.37 10.02 -18.47
C VAL A 330 16.27 9.32 -19.28
N GLN A 331 15.01 9.67 -19.01
CA GLN A 331 13.86 9.09 -19.74
C GLN A 331 13.84 9.48 -21.21
N ALA A 332 14.29 10.69 -21.56
CA ALA A 332 14.43 11.10 -22.96
C ALA A 332 15.47 10.26 -23.73
N GLN A 333 16.50 9.77 -23.05
CA GLN A 333 17.56 8.95 -23.68
C GLN A 333 17.22 7.45 -23.73
N LEU A 334 16.61 6.93 -22.66
CA LEU A 334 16.41 5.49 -22.47
C LEU A 334 14.96 5.02 -22.68
N GLY A 335 14.00 5.95 -22.64
CA GLY A 335 12.59 5.65 -22.44
C GLY A 335 12.27 5.43 -20.95
N ALA A 336 11.05 5.80 -20.53
CA ALA A 336 10.64 5.76 -19.12
C ALA A 336 10.65 4.33 -18.55
N GLN A 337 10.11 3.37 -19.29
CA GLN A 337 10.03 1.97 -18.87
C GLN A 337 11.42 1.36 -18.67
N ARG A 338 12.28 1.47 -19.68
CA ARG A 338 13.65 0.88 -19.63
C ARG A 338 14.49 1.49 -18.51
N ALA A 339 14.40 2.81 -18.31
CA ALA A 339 15.10 3.48 -17.22
C ALA A 339 14.65 2.96 -15.85
N GLY A 340 13.34 2.78 -15.63
CA GLY A 340 12.77 2.19 -14.41
C GLY A 340 13.26 0.77 -14.17
N GLU A 341 13.13 -0.11 -15.17
CA GLU A 341 13.54 -1.52 -15.08
C GLU A 341 15.03 -1.69 -14.75
N LEU A 342 15.90 -0.86 -15.33
CA LEU A 342 17.35 -0.89 -15.04
C LEU A 342 17.62 -0.53 -13.58
N VAL A 343 17.01 0.54 -13.08
CA VAL A 343 17.17 0.99 -11.70
C VAL A 343 16.62 -0.05 -10.72
N GLU A 344 15.40 -0.53 -10.95
CA GLU A 344 14.77 -1.55 -10.10
C GLU A 344 15.61 -2.80 -9.99
N ARG A 345 16.13 -3.30 -11.11
CA ARG A 345 17.03 -4.48 -11.14
C ARG A 345 18.32 -4.24 -10.36
N ALA A 346 18.96 -3.07 -10.55
CA ALA A 346 20.18 -2.74 -9.84
C ALA A 346 19.96 -2.61 -8.33
N LEU A 347 18.90 -1.92 -7.89
CA LEU A 347 18.56 -1.77 -6.48
C LEU A 347 18.16 -3.12 -5.84
N ALA A 348 17.48 -4.00 -6.57
CA ALA A 348 17.15 -5.34 -6.13
C ALA A 348 18.43 -6.20 -5.91
N GLN A 349 19.44 -6.11 -6.80
CA GLN A 349 20.72 -6.75 -6.61
C GLN A 349 21.49 -6.20 -5.40
N VAL A 350 21.48 -4.88 -5.23
CA VAL A 350 22.07 -4.20 -4.05
C VAL A 350 21.45 -4.72 -2.76
N VAL A 351 20.13 -4.77 -2.68
CA VAL A 351 19.41 -5.26 -1.49
C VAL A 351 19.78 -6.70 -1.16
N GLN A 352 19.87 -7.59 -2.15
CA GLN A 352 20.32 -8.98 -1.95
C GLN A 352 21.73 -9.04 -1.35
N GLY A 353 22.65 -8.27 -1.93
CA GLY A 353 24.04 -8.20 -1.45
C GLY A 353 24.14 -7.66 -0.01
N LEU A 354 23.42 -6.61 0.29
CA LEU A 354 23.38 -6.01 1.63
C LEU A 354 22.84 -7.00 2.69
N VAL A 355 21.73 -7.70 2.38
CA VAL A 355 21.14 -8.69 3.30
C VAL A 355 22.06 -9.89 3.53
N ARG A 356 22.68 -10.41 2.45
CA ARG A 356 23.72 -11.48 2.60
C ARG A 356 24.91 -11.05 3.43
N ALA A 357 25.24 -9.76 3.41
CA ALA A 357 26.33 -9.18 4.22
C ALA A 357 25.93 -8.80 5.65
N GLY A 358 24.69 -9.11 6.08
CA GLY A 358 24.27 -8.93 7.46
C GLY A 358 23.35 -7.75 7.73
N VAL A 359 22.88 -7.03 6.72
CA VAL A 359 21.78 -6.05 6.89
C VAL A 359 20.52 -6.80 7.34
N GLY A 360 19.99 -6.39 8.48
CA GLY A 360 18.77 -6.96 9.06
C GLY A 360 17.66 -5.93 9.29
N GLN A 361 17.96 -4.64 9.08
CA GLN A 361 17.02 -3.54 9.18
C GLN A 361 17.11 -2.71 7.89
N LEU A 362 16.09 -2.79 7.03
CA LEU A 362 16.11 -2.24 5.69
C LEU A 362 14.91 -1.34 5.44
N VAL A 363 15.16 -0.09 5.07
CA VAL A 363 14.14 0.83 4.54
C VAL A 363 14.21 0.83 3.02
N VAL A 364 13.08 0.65 2.35
CA VAL A 364 12.97 0.75 0.88
C VAL A 364 11.97 1.85 0.52
N ALA A 365 12.41 2.83 -0.27
CA ALA A 365 11.60 3.96 -0.69
C ALA A 365 11.27 3.93 -2.19
N GLY A 366 9.98 3.85 -2.49
CA GLY A 366 9.39 3.74 -3.83
C GLY A 366 8.50 2.51 -3.97
N GLY A 367 7.34 2.66 -4.59
CA GLY A 367 6.38 1.56 -4.74
C GLY A 367 6.94 0.41 -5.57
N GLU A 368 7.38 0.71 -6.79
CA GLU A 368 7.97 -0.29 -7.71
C GLU A 368 9.28 -0.86 -7.15
N THR A 369 10.13 0.01 -6.58
CA THR A 369 11.36 -0.41 -5.91
C THR A 369 11.08 -1.37 -4.75
N SER A 370 10.05 -1.10 -3.94
CA SER A 370 9.64 -1.98 -2.84
C SER A 370 9.23 -3.35 -3.36
N GLY A 371 8.43 -3.41 -4.42
CA GLY A 371 8.03 -4.65 -5.06
C GLY A 371 9.21 -5.47 -5.57
N ALA A 372 10.13 -4.83 -6.32
CA ALA A 372 11.32 -5.48 -6.85
C ALA A 372 12.25 -6.00 -5.73
N CYS A 373 12.45 -5.22 -4.66
CA CYS A 373 13.27 -5.62 -3.52
C CYS A 373 12.66 -6.79 -2.74
N VAL A 374 11.36 -6.77 -2.48
CA VAL A 374 10.66 -7.84 -1.75
C VAL A 374 10.75 -9.15 -2.51
N GLN A 375 10.55 -9.13 -3.84
CA GLN A 375 10.72 -10.31 -4.71
C GLN A 375 12.16 -10.82 -4.69
N ALA A 376 13.15 -9.94 -4.84
CA ALA A 376 14.56 -10.30 -4.83
C ALA A 376 15.01 -10.90 -3.49
N LEU A 377 14.41 -10.48 -2.38
CA LEU A 377 14.66 -11.03 -1.04
C LEU A 377 13.95 -12.37 -0.79
N GLY A 378 13.10 -12.84 -1.70
CA GLY A 378 12.30 -14.06 -1.52
C GLY A 378 11.30 -13.95 -0.36
N VAL A 379 10.80 -12.74 -0.11
CA VAL A 379 9.81 -12.49 0.96
C VAL A 379 8.41 -12.82 0.43
N ALA A 380 7.75 -13.77 1.05
CA ALA A 380 6.38 -14.18 0.70
C ALA A 380 5.31 -13.55 1.60
N ALA A 381 5.68 -13.19 2.84
CA ALA A 381 4.77 -12.57 3.79
C ALA A 381 5.49 -11.60 4.73
N LEU A 382 4.74 -10.60 5.20
CA LEU A 382 5.18 -9.54 6.10
C LEU A 382 4.27 -9.55 7.34
N ARG A 383 4.85 -9.73 8.54
CA ARG A 383 4.16 -9.43 9.80
C ARG A 383 4.28 -7.93 10.04
N ILE A 384 3.16 -7.28 10.22
CA ILE A 384 3.10 -5.82 10.38
C ILE A 384 3.38 -5.44 11.83
N GLY A 385 4.21 -4.44 12.02
CA GLY A 385 4.69 -3.96 13.31
C GLY A 385 4.37 -2.49 13.59
N PRO A 386 5.21 -1.81 14.39
CA PRO A 386 4.95 -0.43 14.81
C PRO A 386 5.07 0.55 13.65
N GLN A 387 4.21 1.56 13.66
CA GLN A 387 4.24 2.65 12.70
C GLN A 387 5.47 3.54 12.91
N ILE A 388 6.17 3.85 11.83
CA ILE A 388 7.25 4.85 11.78
C ILE A 388 6.65 6.24 11.57
N ASP A 389 5.90 6.38 10.48
CA ASP A 389 5.13 7.55 10.09
C ASP A 389 3.78 7.09 9.51
N PRO A 390 2.77 7.95 9.40
CA PRO A 390 1.47 7.57 8.86
C PRO A 390 1.58 6.78 7.55
N GLY A 391 1.00 5.57 7.52
CA GLY A 391 1.01 4.65 6.39
C GLY A 391 2.31 3.88 6.16
N VAL A 392 3.31 4.02 7.02
CA VAL A 392 4.60 3.30 6.88
C VAL A 392 4.98 2.63 8.19
N PRO A 393 4.68 1.34 8.37
CA PRO A 393 5.12 0.56 9.52
C PRO A 393 6.48 -0.10 9.27
N TRP A 394 7.15 -0.50 10.35
CA TRP A 394 8.08 -1.62 10.28
C TRP A 394 7.33 -2.93 10.10
N CYS A 395 7.92 -3.82 9.33
CA CYS A 395 7.45 -5.19 9.13
C CYS A 395 8.56 -6.18 9.44
N HIS A 396 8.21 -7.39 9.81
CA HIS A 396 9.16 -8.51 9.89
C HIS A 396 8.80 -9.58 8.86
N ALA A 397 9.83 -10.11 8.18
CA ALA A 397 9.68 -11.12 7.15
C ALA A 397 10.74 -12.21 7.27
N ALA A 398 10.35 -13.44 6.97
CA ALA A 398 11.29 -14.50 6.65
C ALA A 398 11.90 -14.25 5.26
N SER A 399 13.17 -14.57 5.11
CA SER A 399 13.87 -14.53 3.83
C SER A 399 14.88 -15.67 3.76
N PRO A 400 15.01 -16.36 2.60
CA PRO A 400 16.04 -17.40 2.43
C PRO A 400 17.47 -16.86 2.50
N LEU A 401 17.63 -15.54 2.40
CA LEU A 401 18.95 -14.89 2.48
C LEU A 401 19.43 -14.64 3.91
N ARG A 402 18.56 -14.81 4.94
CA ARG A 402 18.88 -14.52 6.34
C ARG A 402 18.06 -15.41 7.29
N ALA A 403 18.73 -16.27 8.05
CA ALA A 403 18.09 -17.27 8.92
C ALA A 403 17.15 -16.67 9.99
N HIS A 404 17.45 -15.47 10.51
CA HIS A 404 16.63 -14.80 11.53
C HIS A 404 15.58 -13.84 10.95
N GLY A 405 15.34 -13.90 9.61
CA GLY A 405 14.48 -12.94 8.94
C GLY A 405 15.03 -11.51 8.93
N LEU A 406 14.23 -10.56 8.46
CA LEU A 406 14.60 -9.14 8.39
C LEU A 406 13.44 -8.24 8.79
N HIS A 407 13.82 -7.05 9.27
CA HIS A 407 12.91 -5.93 9.44
C HIS A 407 12.93 -5.08 8.17
N LEU A 408 11.75 -4.86 7.59
CA LEU A 408 11.53 -4.10 6.36
C LEU A 408 10.57 -2.95 6.61
N ALA A 409 10.90 -1.76 6.12
CA ALA A 409 9.96 -0.64 6.00
C ALA A 409 9.81 -0.31 4.51
N LEU A 410 8.60 -0.51 3.98
CA LEU A 410 8.27 -0.28 2.58
C LEU A 410 7.52 1.04 2.47
N LYS A 411 8.19 2.07 1.92
CA LYS A 411 7.68 3.43 1.90
C LYS A 411 7.23 3.84 0.49
N SER A 412 5.95 4.21 0.34
CA SER A 412 5.50 4.94 -0.85
C SER A 412 6.26 6.26 -1.01
N GLY A 413 6.47 6.70 -2.24
CA GLY A 413 7.29 7.88 -2.55
C GLY A 413 6.90 9.12 -1.75
N ASN A 414 5.60 9.40 -1.61
CA ASN A 414 5.08 10.62 -0.99
C ASN A 414 4.89 10.55 0.54
N PHE A 415 5.22 9.41 1.17
CA PHE A 415 5.01 9.20 2.60
C PHE A 415 6.26 9.52 3.41
N GLY A 416 6.03 9.81 4.70
CA GLY A 416 7.06 10.08 5.68
C GLY A 416 7.56 11.52 5.70
N GLY A 417 7.89 12.03 6.89
CA GLY A 417 8.50 13.34 7.08
C GLY A 417 9.95 13.42 6.55
N THR A 418 10.52 14.61 6.50
CA THR A 418 11.86 14.87 5.94
C THR A 418 12.95 14.02 6.60
N ALA A 419 12.90 13.82 7.93
CA ALA A 419 13.87 13.03 8.69
C ALA A 419 13.61 11.52 8.68
N PHE A 420 12.75 11.02 7.79
CA PHE A 420 12.29 9.62 7.81
C PHE A 420 13.44 8.61 7.80
N PHE A 421 14.46 8.79 6.95
CA PHE A 421 15.54 7.81 6.77
C PHE A 421 16.47 7.68 7.98
N THR A 422 16.52 8.69 8.85
CA THR A 422 17.26 8.61 10.12
C THR A 422 16.36 8.12 11.25
N ARG A 423 15.16 8.67 11.38
CA ARG A 423 14.22 8.40 12.47
C ARG A 423 13.61 7.00 12.44
N ALA A 424 13.49 6.38 11.26
CA ALA A 424 12.88 5.07 11.11
C ALA A 424 13.49 4.02 12.06
N PHE A 425 14.80 4.02 12.20
CA PHE A 425 15.52 3.02 13.00
C PHE A 425 15.39 3.22 14.52
N GLU A 426 14.96 4.40 14.99
CA GLU A 426 14.73 4.67 16.42
C GLU A 426 13.47 3.94 16.93
N VAL A 427 12.52 3.63 16.05
CA VAL A 427 11.27 2.94 16.40
C VAL A 427 11.48 1.45 16.71
N LEU A 428 12.57 0.84 16.23
CA LEU A 428 12.95 -0.55 16.50
C LEU A 428 13.93 -0.71 17.67
N ALA A 429 14.39 0.39 18.25
CA ALA A 429 15.41 0.38 19.31
C ALA A 429 14.87 -0.09 20.66
#